data_4cfb29422dcd8f8d3ac9797cda16d52c
#
_entry.id   4cfb29422dcd8f8d3ac9797cda16d52c
#
_cell.length_a   1.000
_cell.length_b   1.000
_cell.length_c   1.000
_cell.angle_alpha   90.00
_cell.angle_beta   90.00
_cell.angle_gamma   90.00
#
_symmetry.space_group_name_H-M   'P 1'
#
loop_
_entity.id
_entity.type
_entity.pdbx_description
1 polymer ?
#
loop_
_entity_poly.entity_id
_entity_poly.type
_entity_poly.pdbx_seq_one_letter_code
_entity_poly.pdbx_strand_id
1 'polypeptide(L)'
;MYLYWFASVTHPKRYDAVVVGAGPNGLAAAIVMAQAGKSVAVFEANEDIGGGVRSAQLTLPGFIHDLCSSVYPLAIGSPFFRSLPLEQHGLEWIEPSAALAHPFDDGSAVIVERSVQATAAQLNSDSANYEKLFGALSRQWKSLSIDLLAPPRWPAHPMKLARFGVSAIQPARRFAERQFKEARARALFAGLAAHSMLPLEQWGSSAFGLVLGATAHALGWPVVRGGAQRLASALSSYLRSLGGEISVNHSVRTLAELPPSRIVLCDVTPRQLIEIARARLPSWYRDKLKKYRYGMGAFKLDWALSAAVPWRAQECSRAATVHLGGSLSEIARSERMAWRGFHADEPFVLVVQPSLFDDSRAPAGKHTLWAYCHVPHGSEFDMTERIESQIERFAPGFRASILARHVSTPAELQRRNANLVGGDINGGAPTLRQLLFRPTRRLYSTPSPGLYICSSSTPPGGGVHGMCGYHAARLALRQAFLTKPEVANESNEANSSI
;
A
#
# COMPACT_ATOMS: atom_id res chain seq x y z
N MET A 1 -38.73 -33.70 42.41
CA MET A 1 -38.28 -32.29 42.46
C MET A 1 -37.26 -32.13 41.32
N TYR A 2 -37.76 -31.78 40.07
CA TYR A 2 -36.92 -31.64 38.90
C TYR A 2 -36.46 -30.19 38.82
N LEU A 3 -35.15 -29.96 39.03
CA LEU A 3 -34.48 -28.67 38.82
C LEU A 3 -34.27 -28.51 37.31
N TYR A 4 -35.08 -27.65 36.69
CA TYR A 4 -34.79 -27.15 35.31
C TYR A 4 -33.59 -26.21 35.37
N TRP A 5 -32.48 -26.63 34.83
CA TRP A 5 -31.38 -25.75 34.47
C TRP A 5 -31.79 -24.88 33.28
N PHE A 6 -32.15 -23.64 33.53
CA PHE A 6 -32.20 -22.63 32.48
C PHE A 6 -30.78 -22.29 32.05
N ALA A 7 -30.31 -22.91 30.97
CA ALA A 7 -29.14 -22.42 30.27
C ALA A 7 -29.48 -20.99 29.80
N SER A 8 -28.83 -20.01 30.35
CA SER A 8 -28.94 -18.62 29.88
C SER A 8 -28.52 -18.60 28.41
N VAL A 9 -29.47 -18.38 27.52
CA VAL A 9 -29.19 -18.12 26.11
C VAL A 9 -28.47 -16.77 26.08
N THR A 10 -27.14 -16.79 26.06
CA THR A 10 -26.35 -15.60 25.82
C THR A 10 -26.61 -15.17 24.37
N HIS A 11 -27.43 -14.13 24.20
CA HIS A 11 -27.62 -13.56 22.87
C HIS A 11 -26.25 -13.13 22.30
N PRO A 12 -25.93 -13.48 21.06
CA PRO A 12 -24.65 -13.10 20.47
C PRO A 12 -24.50 -11.58 20.52
N LYS A 13 -23.34 -11.11 20.96
CA LYS A 13 -23.02 -9.68 21.05
C LYS A 13 -23.30 -9.01 19.69
N ARG A 14 -24.05 -7.92 19.70
CA ARG A 14 -24.41 -7.15 18.49
C ARG A 14 -23.50 -5.94 18.37
N TYR A 15 -23.06 -5.64 17.13
CA TYR A 15 -22.27 -4.47 16.83
C TYR A 15 -22.96 -3.56 15.81
N ASP A 16 -22.64 -2.26 15.83
CA ASP A 16 -23.05 -1.35 14.76
C ASP A 16 -22.29 -1.67 13.47
N ALA A 17 -21.01 -1.99 13.57
CA ALA A 17 -20.16 -2.35 12.44
C ALA A 17 -19.26 -3.55 12.75
N VAL A 18 -19.05 -4.38 11.73
CA VAL A 18 -18.04 -5.43 11.72
C VAL A 18 -17.06 -5.17 10.56
N VAL A 19 -15.78 -5.33 10.83
CA VAL A 19 -14.71 -5.22 9.83
C VAL A 19 -14.03 -6.57 9.64
N VAL A 20 -13.89 -7.01 8.39
CA VAL A 20 -13.16 -8.22 8.03
C VAL A 20 -11.78 -7.83 7.49
N GLY A 21 -10.72 -8.21 8.21
CA GLY A 21 -9.33 -7.87 7.95
C GLY A 21 -8.84 -6.69 8.79
N ALA A 22 -7.68 -6.88 9.46
CA ALA A 22 -7.01 -5.89 10.28
C ALA A 22 -5.74 -5.32 9.60
N GLY A 23 -5.79 -5.15 8.28
CA GLY A 23 -4.82 -4.39 7.53
C GLY A 23 -4.99 -2.87 7.75
N PRO A 24 -4.09 -2.01 7.21
CA PRO A 24 -4.17 -0.56 7.42
C PRO A 24 -5.51 0.06 7.02
N ASN A 25 -6.17 -0.48 5.99
CA ASN A 25 -7.47 0.01 5.56
C ASN A 25 -8.61 -0.51 6.45
N GLY A 26 -8.56 -1.77 6.89
CA GLY A 26 -9.54 -2.32 7.83
C GLY A 26 -9.49 -1.61 9.18
N LEU A 27 -8.28 -1.40 9.72
CA LEU A 27 -8.09 -0.62 10.96
C LEU A 27 -8.56 0.84 10.79
N ALA A 28 -8.25 1.46 9.64
CA ALA A 28 -8.74 2.81 9.34
C ALA A 28 -10.28 2.87 9.31
N ALA A 29 -10.93 1.88 8.68
CA ALA A 29 -12.38 1.80 8.65
C ALA A 29 -12.98 1.62 10.05
N ALA A 30 -12.40 0.75 10.86
CA ALA A 30 -12.82 0.51 12.24
C ALA A 30 -12.66 1.77 13.12
N ILE A 31 -11.54 2.48 13.00
CA ILE A 31 -11.29 3.74 13.73
C ILE A 31 -12.34 4.79 13.37
N VAL A 32 -12.66 4.97 12.07
CA VAL A 32 -13.70 5.92 11.64
C VAL A 32 -15.07 5.58 12.24
N MET A 33 -15.43 4.29 12.33
CA MET A 33 -16.66 3.86 12.99
C MET A 33 -16.65 4.16 14.48
N ALA A 34 -15.55 3.80 15.18
CA ALA A 34 -15.40 4.03 16.61
C ALA A 34 -15.39 5.53 16.96
N GLN A 35 -14.70 6.38 16.16
CA GLN A 35 -14.74 7.84 16.31
C GLN A 35 -16.16 8.43 16.15
N ALA A 36 -17.02 7.76 15.38
CA ALA A 36 -18.42 8.13 15.24
C ALA A 36 -19.32 7.57 16.36
N GLY A 37 -18.73 7.04 17.45
CA GLY A 37 -19.45 6.46 18.59
C GLY A 37 -20.17 5.15 18.28
N LYS A 38 -19.69 4.39 17.25
CA LYS A 38 -20.28 3.11 16.87
C LYS A 38 -19.51 1.96 17.50
N SER A 39 -20.24 0.97 18.01
CA SER A 39 -19.63 -0.30 18.45
C SER A 39 -19.06 -1.05 17.26
N VAL A 40 -17.77 -1.45 17.31
CA VAL A 40 -17.08 -2.08 16.21
C VAL A 40 -16.24 -3.27 16.64
N ALA A 41 -16.32 -4.37 15.87
CA ALA A 41 -15.45 -5.52 15.97
C ALA A 41 -14.69 -5.74 14.67
N VAL A 42 -13.40 -6.09 14.78
CA VAL A 42 -12.51 -6.43 13.66
C VAL A 42 -12.13 -7.90 13.75
N PHE A 43 -12.23 -8.63 12.66
CA PHE A 43 -11.85 -10.04 12.55
C PHE A 43 -10.66 -10.19 11.62
N GLU A 44 -9.55 -10.71 12.14
CA GLU A 44 -8.30 -10.94 11.40
C GLU A 44 -8.03 -12.45 11.29
N ALA A 45 -7.69 -12.90 10.08
CA ALA A 45 -7.44 -14.31 9.81
C ALA A 45 -6.13 -14.82 10.41
N ASN A 46 -5.12 -13.97 10.50
CA ASN A 46 -3.79 -14.31 11.02
C ASN A 46 -3.72 -14.09 12.54
N GLU A 47 -2.65 -14.62 13.13
CA GLU A 47 -2.28 -14.36 14.51
C GLU A 47 -1.93 -12.89 14.75
N ASP A 48 -1.24 -12.27 13.78
CA ASP A 48 -0.83 -10.87 13.82
C ASP A 48 -1.69 -9.99 12.91
N ILE A 49 -2.09 -8.85 13.46
CA ILE A 49 -2.73 -7.77 12.70
C ILE A 49 -1.71 -7.06 11.80
N GLY A 50 -2.20 -6.31 10.81
CA GLY A 50 -1.39 -5.36 10.04
C GLY A 50 -1.36 -5.64 8.54
N GLY A 51 -1.79 -6.81 8.06
CA GLY A 51 -1.83 -7.10 6.62
C GLY A 51 -0.48 -6.88 5.93
N GLY A 52 -0.34 -5.80 5.14
CA GLY A 52 0.93 -5.43 4.47
C GLY A 52 1.93 -4.67 5.35
N VAL A 53 1.59 -4.32 6.60
CA VAL A 53 2.48 -3.62 7.55
C VAL A 53 2.79 -4.51 8.74
N ARG A 54 3.36 -5.68 8.48
CA ARG A 54 3.82 -6.65 9.48
C ARG A 54 5.33 -6.81 9.42
N SER A 55 5.92 -7.16 10.58
CA SER A 55 7.34 -7.50 10.70
C SER A 55 7.52 -8.83 11.39
N ALA A 56 8.59 -9.56 11.05
CA ALA A 56 8.92 -10.84 11.66
C ALA A 56 10.43 -11.14 11.58
N GLN A 57 10.88 -12.08 12.40
CA GLN A 57 12.21 -12.66 12.28
C GLN A 57 12.17 -13.74 11.20
N LEU A 58 12.55 -13.39 9.95
CA LEU A 58 12.47 -14.30 8.81
C LEU A 58 13.74 -15.10 8.55
N THR A 59 14.89 -14.62 9.03
CA THR A 59 16.21 -15.20 8.76
C THR A 59 16.80 -15.79 10.03
N LEU A 60 17.51 -15.01 10.82
CA LEU A 60 18.16 -15.41 12.05
C LEU A 60 17.51 -14.72 13.27
N PRO A 61 17.64 -15.27 14.48
CA PRO A 61 17.17 -14.62 15.70
C PRO A 61 17.74 -13.20 15.85
N GLY A 62 16.90 -12.24 16.23
CA GLY A 62 17.28 -10.84 16.39
C GLY A 62 17.28 -9.99 15.11
N PHE A 63 17.05 -10.60 13.93
CA PHE A 63 16.91 -9.86 12.67
C PHE A 63 15.43 -9.65 12.34
N ILE A 64 14.98 -8.40 12.43
CA ILE A 64 13.57 -8.03 12.21
C ILE A 64 13.38 -7.51 10.79
N HIS A 65 12.61 -8.25 9.99
CA HIS A 65 12.29 -7.94 8.61
C HIS A 65 10.84 -7.47 8.47
N ASP A 66 10.60 -6.55 7.54
CA ASP A 66 9.24 -6.17 7.16
C ASP A 66 8.71 -7.12 6.08
N LEU A 67 7.54 -7.69 6.31
CA LEU A 67 7.00 -8.73 5.43
C LEU A 67 6.59 -8.21 4.05
N CYS A 68 6.19 -6.93 3.94
CA CYS A 68 5.78 -6.32 2.69
C CYS A 68 6.29 -4.88 2.57
N SER A 69 5.72 -3.90 3.27
CA SER A 69 6.11 -2.49 3.18
C SER A 69 7.05 -2.06 4.31
N SER A 70 8.01 -1.17 4.03
CA SER A 70 8.95 -0.61 5.01
C SER A 70 9.03 0.91 4.98
N VAL A 71 8.75 1.54 3.83
CA VAL A 71 8.96 2.97 3.60
C VAL A 71 7.60 3.63 3.32
N TYR A 72 7.32 4.76 3.97
CA TYR A 72 5.95 5.23 4.18
C TYR A 72 5.66 6.67 3.73
N PRO A 73 6.01 7.12 2.51
CA PRO A 73 5.72 8.48 2.06
C PRO A 73 4.22 8.79 2.03
N LEU A 74 3.38 7.79 1.67
CA LEU A 74 1.94 7.98 1.62
C LEU A 74 1.27 7.89 2.99
N ALA A 75 1.87 7.22 3.97
CA ALA A 75 1.33 7.18 5.33
C ALA A 75 1.48 8.52 6.04
N ILE A 76 2.69 9.10 6.03
CA ILE A 76 2.90 10.44 6.58
C ILE A 76 2.19 11.54 5.76
N GLY A 77 1.91 11.27 4.49
CA GLY A 77 1.14 12.13 3.59
C GLY A 77 -0.38 11.96 3.70
N SER A 78 -0.85 10.92 4.39
CA SER A 78 -2.26 10.60 4.50
C SER A 78 -3.02 11.65 5.34
N PRO A 79 -4.04 12.31 4.78
CA PRO A 79 -4.87 13.22 5.57
C PRO A 79 -5.51 12.54 6.79
N PHE A 80 -5.84 11.26 6.67
CA PHE A 80 -6.46 10.50 7.77
C PHE A 80 -5.42 10.14 8.84
N PHE A 81 -4.29 9.50 8.50
CA PHE A 81 -3.32 9.11 9.52
C PHE A 81 -2.74 10.32 10.26
N ARG A 82 -2.55 11.45 9.58
CA ARG A 82 -2.11 12.71 10.20
C ARG A 82 -3.12 13.29 11.19
N SER A 83 -4.38 12.90 11.12
CA SER A 83 -5.42 13.34 12.07
C SER A 83 -5.51 12.45 13.31
N LEU A 84 -4.75 11.34 13.35
CA LEU A 84 -4.76 10.38 14.45
C LEU A 84 -3.58 10.64 15.41
N PRO A 85 -3.74 10.40 16.72
CA PRO A 85 -2.69 10.59 17.71
C PRO A 85 -1.73 9.38 17.77
N LEU A 86 -1.23 8.91 16.62
CA LEU A 86 -0.48 7.64 16.53
C LEU A 86 0.84 7.65 17.30
N GLU A 87 1.47 8.81 17.46
CA GLU A 87 2.67 8.97 18.29
C GLU A 87 2.39 8.68 19.77
N GLN A 88 1.22 9.10 20.27
CA GLN A 88 0.77 8.77 21.63
C GLN A 88 0.50 7.27 21.83
N HIS A 89 0.34 6.55 20.71
CA HIS A 89 0.15 5.09 20.67
C HIS A 89 1.41 4.33 20.28
N GLY A 90 2.59 4.99 20.36
CA GLY A 90 3.90 4.34 20.19
C GLY A 90 4.41 4.26 18.76
N LEU A 91 3.86 5.04 17.83
CA LEU A 91 4.43 5.17 16.48
C LEU A 91 5.55 6.21 16.47
N GLU A 92 6.71 5.80 16.02
CA GLU A 92 7.85 6.68 15.81
C GLU A 92 8.34 6.56 14.36
N TRP A 93 8.45 7.72 13.69
CA TRP A 93 9.00 7.80 12.36
C TRP A 93 10.49 8.14 12.40
N ILE A 94 11.29 7.43 11.61
CA ILE A 94 12.70 7.75 11.36
C ILE A 94 12.80 8.26 9.93
N GLU A 95 13.31 9.47 9.76
CA GLU A 95 13.56 10.06 8.46
C GLU A 95 15.02 9.80 8.05
N PRO A 96 15.29 8.97 7.01
CA PRO A 96 16.63 8.85 6.44
C PRO A 96 17.13 10.18 5.89
N SER A 97 18.44 10.37 5.85
CA SER A 97 19.03 11.62 5.34
C SER A 97 18.77 11.85 3.85
N ALA A 98 18.41 10.80 3.11
CA ALA A 98 17.94 10.87 1.73
C ALA A 98 16.74 9.93 1.53
N ALA A 99 15.79 10.32 0.69
CA ALA A 99 14.61 9.51 0.41
C ALA A 99 14.95 8.27 -0.44
N LEU A 100 15.79 8.46 -1.45
CA LEU A 100 16.07 7.46 -2.47
C LEU A 100 17.47 7.68 -3.06
N ALA A 101 18.15 6.58 -3.40
CA ALA A 101 19.36 6.58 -4.23
C ALA A 101 19.14 5.77 -5.53
N HIS A 102 19.76 6.23 -6.61
CA HIS A 102 19.79 5.54 -7.89
C HIS A 102 21.24 5.45 -8.37
N PRO A 103 21.95 4.32 -8.15
CA PRO A 103 23.32 4.12 -8.59
C PRO A 103 23.42 3.82 -10.07
N PHE A 104 24.61 4.09 -10.66
CA PHE A 104 24.98 3.85 -12.04
C PHE A 104 26.26 2.98 -12.14
N ASP A 105 26.48 2.40 -13.32
CA ASP A 105 27.64 1.51 -13.58
C ASP A 105 28.98 2.23 -13.47
N ASP A 106 29.02 3.54 -13.64
CA ASP A 106 30.22 4.37 -13.47
C ASP A 106 30.66 4.56 -12.00
N GLY A 107 29.93 3.95 -11.06
CA GLY A 107 30.19 4.04 -9.63
C GLY A 107 29.63 5.30 -8.98
N SER A 108 28.90 6.13 -9.70
CA SER A 108 28.19 7.29 -9.16
C SER A 108 26.74 6.95 -8.82
N ALA A 109 26.06 7.87 -8.13
CA ALA A 109 24.61 7.77 -7.89
C ALA A 109 23.94 9.14 -8.00
N VAL A 110 22.62 9.16 -8.22
CA VAL A 110 21.78 10.32 -7.95
C VAL A 110 21.01 10.08 -6.65
N ILE A 111 21.11 11.02 -5.74
CA ILE A 111 20.47 10.98 -4.43
C ILE A 111 19.29 11.94 -4.41
N VAL A 112 18.11 11.42 -4.06
CA VAL A 112 16.92 12.26 -3.87
C VAL A 112 16.97 12.85 -2.45
N GLU A 113 17.49 14.05 -2.38
CA GLU A 113 17.59 14.84 -1.15
C GLU A 113 16.22 15.41 -0.76
N ARG A 114 16.06 15.81 0.50
CA ARG A 114 14.88 16.55 0.91
C ARG A 114 14.72 17.86 0.14
N SER A 115 15.82 18.56 -0.12
CA SER A 115 15.87 19.76 -0.97
C SER A 115 15.77 19.40 -2.44
N VAL A 116 14.81 20.01 -3.13
CA VAL A 116 14.68 19.90 -4.60
C VAL A 116 15.94 20.40 -5.30
N GLN A 117 16.52 21.51 -4.80
CA GLN A 117 17.72 22.12 -5.36
C GLN A 117 18.93 21.19 -5.21
N ALA A 118 19.11 20.56 -4.05
CA ALA A 118 20.22 19.64 -3.82
C ALA A 118 20.16 18.40 -4.73
N THR A 119 18.95 17.90 -5.01
CA THR A 119 18.77 16.83 -6.00
C THR A 119 19.06 17.32 -7.41
N ALA A 120 18.50 18.46 -7.78
CA ALA A 120 18.64 19.06 -9.11
C ALA A 120 20.11 19.35 -9.48
N ALA A 121 20.91 19.80 -8.51
CA ALA A 121 22.34 20.08 -8.71
C ALA A 121 23.15 18.86 -9.20
N GLN A 122 22.66 17.63 -8.98
CA GLN A 122 23.28 16.38 -9.44
C GLN A 122 22.89 16.01 -10.89
N LEU A 123 21.98 16.78 -11.53
CA LEU A 123 21.35 16.44 -12.81
C LEU A 123 21.83 17.31 -13.98
N ASN A 124 22.92 18.01 -13.84
CA ASN A 124 23.58 18.81 -14.89
C ASN A 124 22.58 19.71 -15.67
N SER A 125 22.45 19.49 -16.99
CA SER A 125 21.58 20.29 -17.87
C SER A 125 20.08 20.17 -17.56
N ASP A 126 19.67 19.16 -16.77
CA ASP A 126 18.28 18.95 -16.36
C ASP A 126 17.93 19.57 -15.00
N SER A 127 18.89 20.24 -14.33
CA SER A 127 18.68 20.88 -13.02
C SER A 127 17.43 21.77 -13.01
N ALA A 128 17.34 22.71 -13.92
CA ALA A 128 16.22 23.65 -14.02
C ALA A 128 14.88 22.95 -14.32
N ASN A 129 14.88 21.92 -15.18
CA ASN A 129 13.69 21.15 -15.50
C ASN A 129 13.19 20.35 -14.29
N TYR A 130 14.11 19.76 -13.54
CA TYR A 130 13.80 19.03 -12.31
C TYR A 130 13.21 19.94 -11.24
N GLU A 131 13.85 21.08 -10.97
CA GLU A 131 13.37 22.07 -10.00
C GLU A 131 11.99 22.61 -10.36
N LYS A 132 11.76 22.94 -11.62
CA LYS A 132 10.45 23.40 -12.09
C LYS A 132 9.36 22.36 -11.87
N LEU A 133 9.64 21.10 -12.18
CA LEU A 133 8.69 20.00 -12.04
C LEU A 133 8.41 19.67 -10.57
N PHE A 134 9.42 19.22 -9.86
CA PHE A 134 9.25 18.70 -8.51
C PHE A 134 9.11 19.81 -7.46
N GLY A 135 9.69 20.98 -7.67
CA GLY A 135 9.48 22.14 -6.83
C GLY A 135 8.03 22.62 -6.84
N ALA A 136 7.36 22.60 -8.01
CA ALA A 136 5.94 22.94 -8.08
C ALA A 136 5.07 21.86 -7.43
N LEU A 137 5.34 20.58 -7.67
CA LEU A 137 4.56 19.47 -7.13
C LEU A 137 4.70 19.34 -5.60
N SER A 138 5.91 19.47 -5.07
CA SER A 138 6.17 19.38 -3.63
C SER A 138 5.48 20.51 -2.85
N ARG A 139 5.56 21.75 -3.32
CA ARG A 139 4.84 22.89 -2.72
C ARG A 139 3.32 22.72 -2.75
N GLN A 140 2.79 22.04 -3.76
CA GLN A 140 1.35 21.81 -3.92
C GLN A 140 0.87 20.49 -3.29
N TRP A 141 1.75 19.68 -2.71
CA TRP A 141 1.42 18.34 -2.22
C TRP A 141 0.23 18.34 -1.25
N LYS A 142 0.21 19.25 -0.29
CA LYS A 142 -0.91 19.36 0.68
C LYS A 142 -2.27 19.50 -0.01
N SER A 143 -2.36 20.24 -1.10
CA SER A 143 -3.60 20.42 -1.87
C SER A 143 -3.88 19.20 -2.76
N LEU A 144 -2.85 18.69 -3.46
CA LEU A 144 -2.98 17.57 -4.38
C LEU A 144 -3.37 16.28 -3.65
N SER A 145 -2.81 16.03 -2.47
CA SER A 145 -3.11 14.82 -1.69
C SER A 145 -4.59 14.68 -1.33
N ILE A 146 -5.30 15.79 -1.13
CA ILE A 146 -6.75 15.80 -0.83
C ILE A 146 -7.55 15.23 -2.01
N ASP A 147 -7.11 15.49 -3.24
CA ASP A 147 -7.79 15.04 -4.45
C ASP A 147 -7.26 13.67 -4.92
N LEU A 148 -5.94 13.44 -4.84
CA LEU A 148 -5.31 12.20 -5.27
C LEU A 148 -5.61 11.02 -4.34
N LEU A 149 -5.73 11.26 -3.04
CA LEU A 149 -6.04 10.24 -2.04
C LEU A 149 -7.55 10.15 -1.72
N ALA A 150 -8.39 10.51 -2.69
CA ALA A 150 -9.84 10.47 -2.60
C ALA A 150 -10.45 9.62 -3.73
N PRO A 151 -11.71 9.17 -3.57
CA PRO A 151 -12.44 8.58 -4.69
C PRO A 151 -12.70 9.63 -5.78
N PRO A 152 -12.95 9.20 -7.02
CA PRO A 152 -13.41 10.08 -8.09
C PRO A 152 -14.61 10.92 -7.64
N ARG A 153 -14.43 12.23 -7.61
CA ARG A 153 -15.43 13.23 -7.22
C ARG A 153 -15.08 14.56 -7.88
N TRP A 154 -15.93 15.57 -7.72
CA TRP A 154 -15.52 16.92 -8.08
C TRP A 154 -14.33 17.34 -7.23
N PRO A 155 -13.19 17.71 -7.85
CA PRO A 155 -11.97 18.00 -7.12
C PRO A 155 -12.10 19.24 -6.23
N ALA A 156 -11.42 19.23 -5.08
CA ALA A 156 -11.28 20.43 -4.25
C ALA A 156 -10.40 21.50 -4.93
N HIS A 157 -9.44 21.06 -5.76
CA HIS A 157 -8.49 21.92 -6.45
C HIS A 157 -8.41 21.60 -7.95
N PRO A 158 -9.49 21.87 -8.75
CA PRO A 158 -9.62 21.38 -10.12
C PRO A 158 -8.48 21.80 -11.03
N MET A 159 -8.00 23.05 -10.97
CA MET A 159 -6.90 23.52 -11.82
C MET A 159 -5.56 22.85 -11.48
N LYS A 160 -5.29 22.60 -10.18
CA LYS A 160 -4.06 21.91 -9.75
C LYS A 160 -4.09 20.44 -10.19
N LEU A 161 -5.24 19.78 -9.99
CA LEU A 161 -5.43 18.39 -10.40
C LEU A 161 -5.36 18.26 -11.94
N ALA A 162 -5.95 19.17 -12.70
CA ALA A 162 -5.88 19.17 -14.17
C ALA A 162 -4.43 19.32 -14.65
N ARG A 163 -3.67 20.27 -14.09
CA ARG A 163 -2.24 20.46 -14.43
C ARG A 163 -1.42 19.21 -14.09
N PHE A 164 -1.64 18.60 -12.94
CA PHE A 164 -1.03 17.32 -12.57
C PHE A 164 -1.44 16.22 -13.54
N GLY A 165 -2.72 16.12 -13.86
CA GLY A 165 -3.30 15.08 -14.72
C GLY A 165 -2.71 15.04 -16.13
N VAL A 166 -2.40 16.18 -16.73
CA VAL A 166 -1.76 16.27 -18.07
C VAL A 166 -0.40 15.53 -18.09
N SER A 167 0.36 15.60 -17.00
CA SER A 167 1.63 14.89 -16.87
C SER A 167 1.42 13.45 -16.40
N ALA A 168 0.52 13.25 -15.46
CA ALA A 168 0.29 11.96 -14.79
C ALA A 168 -0.32 10.89 -15.70
N ILE A 169 -1.15 11.28 -16.67
CA ILE A 169 -1.78 10.35 -17.61
C ILE A 169 -0.80 9.77 -18.63
N GLN A 170 0.33 10.41 -18.89
CA GLN A 170 1.28 9.99 -19.90
C GLN A 170 1.97 8.67 -19.56
N PRO A 171 2.47 7.92 -20.55
CA PRO A 171 3.46 6.86 -20.34
C PRO A 171 4.74 7.45 -19.74
N ALA A 172 5.25 6.82 -18.67
CA ALA A 172 6.42 7.32 -17.94
C ALA A 172 7.66 7.44 -18.82
N ARG A 173 7.89 6.47 -19.72
CA ARG A 173 9.00 6.52 -20.68
C ARG A 173 8.95 7.78 -21.53
N ARG A 174 7.81 8.01 -22.20
CA ARG A 174 7.61 9.19 -23.07
C ARG A 174 7.71 10.49 -22.28
N PHE A 175 7.14 10.53 -21.07
CA PHE A 175 7.23 11.70 -20.21
C PHE A 175 8.68 12.00 -19.83
N ALA A 176 9.46 10.99 -19.39
CA ALA A 176 10.87 11.16 -19.03
C ALA A 176 11.73 11.64 -20.21
N GLU A 177 11.54 11.04 -21.41
CA GLU A 177 12.27 11.41 -22.62
C GLU A 177 11.99 12.85 -23.08
N ARG A 178 10.79 13.36 -22.84
CA ARG A 178 10.40 14.75 -23.18
C ARG A 178 10.81 15.77 -22.11
N GLN A 179 10.75 15.37 -20.84
CA GLN A 179 11.00 16.26 -19.70
C GLN A 179 12.49 16.45 -19.45
N PHE A 180 13.29 15.41 -19.69
CA PHE A 180 14.70 15.35 -19.34
C PHE A 180 15.57 15.04 -20.56
N LYS A 181 16.77 15.62 -20.61
CA LYS A 181 17.77 15.40 -21.64
C LYS A 181 18.79 14.33 -21.25
N GLU A 182 19.19 14.38 -19.96
CA GLU A 182 20.24 13.52 -19.41
C GLU A 182 19.74 12.11 -19.06
N ALA A 183 20.56 11.12 -19.29
CA ALA A 183 20.27 9.73 -18.95
C ALA A 183 20.00 9.54 -17.45
N ARG A 184 20.72 10.27 -16.60
CA ARG A 184 20.60 10.19 -15.13
C ARG A 184 19.22 10.63 -14.64
N ALA A 185 18.72 11.78 -15.13
CA ALA A 185 17.41 12.29 -14.76
C ALA A 185 16.27 11.37 -15.27
N ARG A 186 16.43 10.83 -16.49
CA ARG A 186 15.49 9.86 -17.08
C ARG A 186 15.45 8.55 -16.28
N ALA A 187 16.59 8.02 -15.87
CA ALA A 187 16.70 6.79 -15.10
C ALA A 187 16.09 6.96 -13.69
N LEU A 188 16.40 8.07 -13.00
CA LEU A 188 15.80 8.38 -11.72
C LEU A 188 14.27 8.41 -11.80
N PHE A 189 13.71 9.10 -12.81
CA PHE A 189 12.25 9.16 -13.00
C PHE A 189 11.66 7.79 -13.35
N ALA A 190 12.36 7.00 -14.15
CA ALA A 190 11.93 5.64 -14.50
C ALA A 190 11.84 4.74 -13.26
N GLY A 191 12.84 4.78 -12.37
CA GLY A 191 12.82 4.05 -11.10
C GLY A 191 11.63 4.43 -10.21
N LEU A 192 11.36 5.74 -10.08
CA LEU A 192 10.16 6.22 -9.36
C LEU A 192 8.86 5.73 -10.02
N ALA A 193 8.78 5.74 -11.34
CA ALA A 193 7.58 5.34 -12.08
C ALA A 193 7.35 3.82 -12.09
N ALA A 194 8.40 3.02 -11.96
CA ALA A 194 8.32 1.56 -11.91
C ALA A 194 7.54 1.04 -10.68
N HIS A 195 7.42 1.82 -9.60
CA HIS A 195 6.50 1.52 -8.49
C HIS A 195 5.03 1.38 -8.93
N SER A 196 4.69 1.80 -10.14
CA SER A 196 3.37 1.56 -10.71
C SER A 196 3.08 0.08 -10.94
N MET A 197 4.12 -0.76 -11.07
CA MET A 197 3.99 -2.15 -11.52
C MET A 197 3.25 -2.24 -12.88
N LEU A 198 3.57 -1.30 -13.77
CA LEU A 198 3.10 -1.23 -15.15
C LEU A 198 4.29 -1.09 -16.10
N PRO A 199 4.19 -1.57 -17.34
CA PRO A 199 5.14 -1.15 -18.37
C PRO A 199 5.23 0.37 -18.44
N LEU A 200 6.43 0.92 -18.50
CA LEU A 200 6.63 2.38 -18.53
C LEU A 200 6.08 3.04 -19.80
N GLU A 201 5.75 2.25 -20.81
CA GLU A 201 5.05 2.64 -22.03
C GLU A 201 3.52 2.72 -21.86
N GLN A 202 2.99 2.28 -20.72
CA GLN A 202 1.54 2.32 -20.46
C GLN A 202 1.08 3.69 -19.97
N TRP A 203 -0.09 4.11 -20.43
CA TRP A 203 -0.73 5.33 -19.96
C TRP A 203 -1.01 5.29 -18.46
N GLY A 204 -0.70 6.39 -17.76
CA GLY A 204 -0.88 6.52 -16.32
C GLY A 204 0.34 6.09 -15.49
N SER A 205 1.37 5.47 -16.07
CA SER A 205 2.58 5.08 -15.34
C SER A 205 3.37 6.28 -14.81
N SER A 206 3.33 7.45 -15.46
CA SER A 206 3.95 8.69 -14.96
C SER A 206 3.41 9.12 -13.60
N ALA A 207 2.14 8.86 -13.31
CA ALA A 207 1.50 9.33 -12.07
C ALA A 207 2.28 8.90 -10.83
N PHE A 208 2.78 7.67 -10.82
CA PHE A 208 3.54 7.12 -9.68
C PHE A 208 4.87 7.83 -9.51
N GLY A 209 5.61 8.06 -10.59
CA GLY A 209 6.87 8.82 -10.55
C GLY A 209 6.67 10.24 -10.05
N LEU A 210 5.61 10.91 -10.49
CA LEU A 210 5.28 12.27 -10.06
C LEU A 210 4.86 12.34 -8.59
N VAL A 211 4.02 11.40 -8.13
CA VAL A 211 3.57 11.32 -6.73
C VAL A 211 4.74 11.01 -5.81
N LEU A 212 5.53 9.98 -6.12
CA LEU A 212 6.63 9.55 -5.26
C LEU A 212 7.76 10.58 -5.23
N GLY A 213 8.12 11.19 -6.36
CA GLY A 213 9.08 12.30 -6.36
C GLY A 213 8.57 13.52 -5.61
N ALA A 214 7.29 13.89 -5.77
CA ALA A 214 6.70 14.99 -5.02
C ALA A 214 6.70 14.72 -3.50
N THR A 215 6.38 13.50 -3.07
CA THR A 215 6.39 13.13 -1.65
C THR A 215 7.80 13.09 -1.07
N ALA A 216 8.80 12.65 -1.82
CA ALA A 216 10.19 12.65 -1.39
C ALA A 216 10.65 14.04 -0.94
N HIS A 217 10.32 15.05 -1.72
CA HIS A 217 10.67 16.45 -1.40
C HIS A 217 9.71 17.11 -0.40
N ALA A 218 8.41 16.82 -0.48
CA ALA A 218 7.41 17.44 0.39
C ALA A 218 7.42 16.87 1.81
N LEU A 219 7.62 15.56 1.94
CA LEU A 219 7.40 14.79 3.17
C LEU A 219 8.62 13.99 3.62
N GLY A 220 9.44 13.52 2.67
CA GLY A 220 10.45 12.48 2.88
C GLY A 220 9.88 11.07 2.72
N TRP A 221 10.76 10.08 2.94
CA TRP A 221 10.43 8.67 2.86
C TRP A 221 10.82 7.95 4.16
N PRO A 222 10.08 8.17 5.25
CA PRO A 222 10.41 7.60 6.55
C PRO A 222 10.21 6.10 6.61
N VAL A 223 10.95 5.49 7.53
CA VAL A 223 10.73 4.13 8.04
C VAL A 223 10.11 4.21 9.43
N VAL A 224 9.57 3.09 9.92
CA VAL A 224 9.02 2.99 11.28
C VAL A 224 10.05 2.36 12.20
N ARG A 225 10.35 3.01 13.36
CA ARG A 225 11.20 2.45 14.40
C ARG A 225 10.63 1.12 14.91
N GLY A 226 11.46 0.10 14.97
CA GLY A 226 11.06 -1.26 15.37
C GLY A 226 10.27 -2.03 14.34
N GLY A 227 10.12 -1.50 13.11
CA GLY A 227 9.51 -2.19 11.98
C GLY A 227 8.06 -1.82 11.69
N ALA A 228 7.61 -2.26 10.53
CA ALA A 228 6.27 -2.03 9.98
C ALA A 228 5.13 -2.36 10.96
N GLN A 229 5.30 -3.42 11.76
CA GLN A 229 4.33 -3.88 12.74
C GLN A 229 3.94 -2.78 13.74
N ARG A 230 4.83 -1.84 14.04
CA ARG A 230 4.56 -0.74 14.97
C ARG A 230 3.45 0.19 14.47
N LEU A 231 3.32 0.37 13.15
CA LEU A 231 2.20 1.13 12.58
C LEU A 231 0.85 0.42 12.82
N ALA A 232 0.79 -0.90 12.60
CA ALA A 232 -0.42 -1.67 12.91
C ALA A 232 -0.73 -1.65 14.41
N SER A 233 0.29 -1.78 15.25
CA SER A 233 0.16 -1.73 16.72
C SER A 233 -0.39 -0.39 17.19
N ALA A 234 0.11 0.73 16.65
CA ALA A 234 -0.38 2.07 16.99
C ALA A 234 -1.85 2.27 16.57
N LEU A 235 -2.21 1.87 15.33
CA LEU A 235 -3.60 1.93 14.85
C LEU A 235 -4.52 1.07 15.72
N SER A 236 -4.12 -0.14 16.08
CA SER A 236 -4.93 -1.02 16.93
C SER A 236 -5.04 -0.54 18.37
N SER A 237 -3.96 0.01 18.92
CA SER A 237 -3.96 0.63 20.25
C SER A 237 -4.95 1.79 20.30
N TYR A 238 -4.93 2.67 19.29
CA TYR A 238 -5.89 3.76 19.20
C TYR A 238 -7.32 3.26 19.01
N LEU A 239 -7.56 2.25 18.16
CA LEU A 239 -8.89 1.65 18.00
C LEU A 239 -9.43 1.11 19.33
N ARG A 240 -8.59 0.40 20.12
CA ARG A 240 -8.97 -0.13 21.43
C ARG A 240 -9.28 0.96 22.45
N SER A 241 -8.54 2.07 22.43
CA SER A 241 -8.83 3.22 23.31
C SER A 241 -10.18 3.87 23.01
N LEU A 242 -10.71 3.70 21.79
CA LEU A 242 -12.05 4.11 21.38
C LEU A 242 -13.13 3.04 21.66
N GLY A 243 -12.77 1.91 22.31
CA GLY A 243 -13.70 0.82 22.61
C GLY A 243 -13.89 -0.20 21.48
N GLY A 244 -13.09 -0.15 20.41
CA GLY A 244 -13.12 -1.14 19.34
C GLY A 244 -12.45 -2.46 19.74
N GLU A 245 -12.99 -3.57 19.25
CA GLU A 245 -12.52 -4.93 19.54
C GLU A 245 -11.85 -5.56 18.34
N ILE A 246 -10.82 -6.38 18.59
CA ILE A 246 -10.08 -7.10 17.55
C ILE A 246 -9.94 -8.57 17.96
N SER A 247 -10.42 -9.46 17.08
CA SER A 247 -10.25 -10.90 17.17
C SER A 247 -9.29 -11.38 16.09
N VAL A 248 -8.17 -11.95 16.50
CA VAL A 248 -7.17 -12.57 15.61
C VAL A 248 -7.41 -14.08 15.48
N ASN A 249 -6.69 -14.77 14.60
CA ASN A 249 -6.87 -16.19 14.29
C ASN A 249 -8.33 -16.53 13.90
N HIS A 250 -9.06 -15.56 13.34
CA HIS A 250 -10.46 -15.70 12.96
C HIS A 250 -10.65 -15.47 11.45
N SER A 251 -10.45 -16.53 10.68
CA SER A 251 -10.64 -16.52 9.23
C SER A 251 -12.13 -16.56 8.89
N VAL A 252 -12.67 -15.45 8.42
CA VAL A 252 -14.06 -15.33 7.99
C VAL A 252 -14.22 -15.94 6.59
N ARG A 253 -14.94 -17.05 6.49
CA ARG A 253 -15.23 -17.75 5.22
C ARG A 253 -16.56 -17.34 4.64
N THR A 254 -17.52 -17.04 5.49
CA THR A 254 -18.85 -16.57 5.10
C THR A 254 -19.33 -15.44 6.03
N LEU A 255 -20.18 -14.55 5.52
CA LEU A 255 -20.77 -13.48 6.34
C LEU A 255 -21.66 -14.01 7.45
N ALA A 256 -22.12 -15.27 7.38
CA ALA A 256 -22.96 -15.89 8.42
C ALA A 256 -22.17 -16.19 9.71
N GLU A 257 -20.84 -16.26 9.65
CA GLU A 257 -19.95 -16.47 10.81
C GLU A 257 -19.81 -15.21 11.67
N LEU A 258 -20.15 -14.06 11.10
CA LEU A 258 -19.99 -12.77 11.78
C LEU A 258 -21.14 -12.53 12.79
N PRO A 259 -20.89 -11.82 13.90
CA PRO A 259 -21.94 -11.40 14.79
C PRO A 259 -22.92 -10.45 14.09
N PRO A 260 -24.18 -10.38 14.55
CA PRO A 260 -25.17 -9.48 14.00
C PRO A 260 -24.67 -8.03 13.99
N SER A 261 -24.73 -7.39 12.81
CA SER A 261 -24.28 -6.01 12.64
C SER A 261 -25.08 -5.28 11.58
N ARG A 262 -25.14 -3.96 11.68
CA ARG A 262 -25.79 -3.10 10.68
C ARG A 262 -24.92 -2.88 9.45
N ILE A 263 -23.59 -2.85 9.65
CA ILE A 263 -22.57 -2.60 8.63
C ILE A 263 -21.53 -3.72 8.67
N VAL A 264 -21.14 -4.21 7.49
CA VAL A 264 -19.96 -5.06 7.30
C VAL A 264 -19.02 -4.37 6.31
N LEU A 265 -17.78 -4.12 6.72
CA LEU A 265 -16.71 -3.53 5.91
C LEU A 265 -15.63 -4.61 5.66
N CYS A 266 -15.40 -4.96 4.41
CA CYS A 266 -14.49 -6.04 4.02
C CYS A 266 -13.17 -5.44 3.48
N ASP A 267 -12.09 -5.53 4.28
CA ASP A 267 -10.71 -5.23 3.82
C ASP A 267 -10.12 -6.44 3.10
N VAL A 268 -10.83 -6.89 2.06
CA VAL A 268 -10.46 -8.02 1.22
C VAL A 268 -10.52 -7.66 -0.25
N THR A 269 -9.84 -8.42 -1.11
CA THR A 269 -9.90 -8.22 -2.55
C THR A 269 -11.23 -8.69 -3.14
N PRO A 270 -11.59 -8.25 -4.38
CA PRO A 270 -12.79 -8.72 -5.07
C PRO A 270 -12.92 -10.24 -5.14
N ARG A 271 -11.82 -10.98 -5.30
CA ARG A 271 -11.79 -12.45 -5.34
C ARG A 271 -12.33 -13.04 -4.04
N GLN A 272 -11.83 -12.58 -2.90
CA GLN A 272 -12.26 -13.05 -1.58
C GLN A 272 -13.69 -12.59 -1.26
N LEU A 273 -14.05 -11.35 -1.63
CA LEU A 273 -15.41 -10.83 -1.40
C LEU A 273 -16.46 -11.69 -2.10
N ILE A 274 -16.19 -12.20 -3.30
CA ILE A 274 -17.08 -13.11 -4.02
C ILE A 274 -17.38 -14.37 -3.18
N GLU A 275 -16.38 -14.94 -2.52
CA GLU A 275 -16.54 -16.14 -1.72
C GLU A 275 -17.23 -15.83 -0.38
N ILE A 276 -16.70 -14.87 0.38
CA ILE A 276 -17.20 -14.51 1.72
C ILE A 276 -18.67 -14.05 1.66
N ALA A 277 -19.03 -13.27 0.64
CA ALA A 277 -20.36 -12.66 0.52
C ALA A 277 -21.25 -13.34 -0.53
N ARG A 278 -20.92 -14.55 -0.97
CA ARG A 278 -21.59 -15.24 -2.08
C ARG A 278 -23.12 -15.25 -1.98
N ALA A 279 -23.64 -15.54 -0.81
CA ALA A 279 -25.07 -15.60 -0.55
C ALA A 279 -25.80 -14.23 -0.63
N ARG A 280 -25.07 -13.15 -0.38
CA ARG A 280 -25.61 -11.79 -0.37
C ARG A 280 -25.40 -11.02 -1.67
N LEU A 281 -24.46 -11.45 -2.52
CA LEU A 281 -24.13 -10.77 -3.77
C LEU A 281 -24.88 -11.38 -4.95
N PRO A 282 -25.65 -10.61 -5.73
CA PRO A 282 -26.30 -11.11 -6.94
C PRO A 282 -25.28 -11.56 -8.00
N SER A 283 -25.66 -12.54 -8.84
CA SER A 283 -24.77 -13.15 -9.85
C SER A 283 -24.11 -12.10 -10.75
N TRP A 284 -24.90 -11.15 -11.27
CA TRP A 284 -24.40 -10.11 -12.17
C TRP A 284 -23.29 -9.26 -11.54
N TYR A 285 -23.31 -9.05 -10.21
CA TYR A 285 -22.29 -8.28 -9.52
C TYR A 285 -21.03 -9.13 -9.28
N ARG A 286 -21.20 -10.39 -8.90
CA ARG A 286 -20.07 -11.35 -8.80
C ARG A 286 -19.34 -11.45 -10.14
N ASP A 287 -20.07 -11.50 -11.27
CA ASP A 287 -19.46 -11.56 -12.60
C ASP A 287 -18.72 -10.27 -12.98
N LYS A 288 -19.16 -9.10 -12.48
CA LYS A 288 -18.37 -7.87 -12.58
C LYS A 288 -17.08 -7.92 -11.75
N LEU A 289 -17.15 -8.44 -10.53
CA LEU A 289 -15.98 -8.60 -9.66
C LEU A 289 -14.96 -9.59 -10.23
N LYS A 290 -15.39 -10.69 -10.87
CA LYS A 290 -14.50 -11.65 -11.56
C LYS A 290 -13.68 -11.01 -12.69
N LYS A 291 -14.16 -9.90 -13.29
CA LYS A 291 -13.44 -9.15 -14.32
C LYS A 291 -12.36 -8.21 -13.77
N TYR A 292 -12.22 -8.14 -12.45
CA TYR A 292 -11.17 -7.37 -11.81
C TYR A 292 -9.79 -7.97 -12.13
N ARG A 293 -8.85 -7.12 -12.53
CA ARG A 293 -7.50 -7.56 -12.94
C ARG A 293 -6.50 -7.27 -11.85
N TYR A 294 -5.75 -8.29 -11.49
CA TYR A 294 -4.56 -8.16 -10.66
C TYR A 294 -3.34 -7.83 -11.53
N GLY A 295 -2.34 -7.19 -10.93
CA GLY A 295 -1.12 -6.76 -11.58
C GLY A 295 -0.04 -7.83 -11.61
N MET A 296 1.19 -7.40 -11.88
CA MET A 296 2.39 -8.21 -11.74
C MET A 296 2.56 -8.66 -10.29
N GLY A 297 3.26 -9.76 -10.07
CA GLY A 297 3.67 -10.22 -8.76
C GLY A 297 4.99 -9.58 -8.33
N ALA A 298 5.24 -9.57 -7.02
CA ALA A 298 6.54 -9.29 -6.45
C ALA A 298 7.24 -10.59 -6.06
N PHE A 299 8.54 -10.70 -6.36
CA PHE A 299 9.42 -11.72 -5.81
C PHE A 299 10.38 -11.02 -4.85
N LYS A 300 10.33 -11.36 -3.57
CA LYS A 300 11.02 -10.65 -2.50
C LYS A 300 12.05 -11.53 -1.81
N LEU A 301 13.19 -10.92 -1.49
CA LEU A 301 14.26 -11.51 -0.68
C LEU A 301 14.49 -10.67 0.57
N ASP A 302 14.77 -11.35 1.67
CA ASP A 302 15.19 -10.77 2.93
C ASP A 302 16.54 -11.38 3.34
N TRP A 303 17.49 -10.57 3.79
CA TRP A 303 18.81 -11.03 4.22
C TRP A 303 19.16 -10.53 5.62
N ALA A 304 19.77 -11.43 6.41
CA ALA A 304 20.63 -11.08 7.52
C ALA A 304 22.04 -10.91 6.98
N LEU A 305 22.68 -9.77 7.28
CA LEU A 305 24.01 -9.42 6.78
C LEU A 305 25.00 -9.25 7.92
N SER A 306 26.27 -9.64 7.67
CA SER A 306 27.38 -9.44 8.60
C SER A 306 27.88 -8.01 8.65
N ALA A 307 27.62 -7.21 7.61
CA ALA A 307 28.00 -5.80 7.47
C ALA A 307 26.98 -5.07 6.59
N ALA A 308 27.04 -3.75 6.55
CA ALA A 308 26.26 -2.94 5.62
C ALA A 308 26.61 -3.27 4.17
N VAL A 309 25.66 -3.00 3.25
CA VAL A 309 25.89 -3.22 1.81
C VAL A 309 27.06 -2.37 1.33
N PRO A 310 28.08 -2.98 0.67
CA PRO A 310 29.30 -2.28 0.24
C PRO A 310 29.08 -1.53 -1.08
N TRP A 311 28.23 -0.53 -1.08
CA TRP A 311 27.89 0.26 -2.27
C TRP A 311 29.14 0.87 -2.90
N ARG A 312 29.30 0.74 -4.23
CA ARG A 312 30.33 1.45 -4.98
C ARG A 312 30.14 2.97 -4.87
N ALA A 313 28.90 3.45 -5.00
CA ALA A 313 28.51 4.81 -4.66
C ALA A 313 28.14 4.84 -3.17
N GLN A 314 29.05 5.26 -2.29
CA GLN A 314 28.87 5.24 -0.83
C GLN A 314 27.65 6.04 -0.36
N GLU A 315 27.26 7.06 -1.13
CA GLU A 315 26.08 7.90 -0.87
C GLU A 315 24.77 7.10 -0.84
N CYS A 316 24.71 5.91 -1.45
CA CYS A 316 23.56 5.01 -1.38
C CYS A 316 23.23 4.59 0.06
N SER A 317 24.21 4.58 0.97
CA SER A 317 23.97 4.30 2.39
C SER A 317 23.17 5.37 3.12
N ARG A 318 23.02 6.57 2.54
CA ARG A 318 22.22 7.67 3.10
C ARG A 318 20.72 7.51 2.86
N ALA A 319 20.31 6.60 1.98
CA ALA A 319 18.93 6.38 1.60
C ALA A 319 18.39 5.05 2.13
N ALA A 320 17.17 5.05 2.68
CA ALA A 320 16.51 3.80 3.04
C ALA A 320 16.19 2.95 1.80
N THR A 321 15.88 3.58 0.68
CA THR A 321 15.52 2.91 -0.58
C THR A 321 16.60 3.14 -1.62
N VAL A 322 16.98 2.07 -2.35
CA VAL A 322 17.90 2.14 -3.50
C VAL A 322 17.24 1.46 -4.70
N HIS A 323 17.21 2.14 -5.84
CA HIS A 323 16.67 1.62 -7.10
C HIS A 323 17.80 1.10 -7.98
N LEU A 324 17.83 -0.20 -8.24
CA LEU A 324 18.82 -0.85 -9.11
C LEU A 324 18.16 -1.18 -10.45
N GLY A 325 18.66 -0.58 -11.50
CA GLY A 325 18.12 -0.81 -12.84
C GLY A 325 18.88 -0.07 -13.94
N GLY A 326 19.95 0.64 -13.55
CA GLY A 326 20.81 1.37 -14.49
C GLY A 326 20.02 2.44 -15.25
N SER A 327 19.76 2.23 -16.54
CA SER A 327 19.14 3.20 -17.43
C SER A 327 17.60 3.12 -17.48
N LEU A 328 16.95 4.19 -17.99
CA LEU A 328 15.51 4.17 -18.34
C LEU A 328 15.15 2.96 -19.20
N SER A 329 16.00 2.60 -20.16
CA SER A 329 15.71 1.52 -21.12
C SER A 329 15.74 0.14 -20.47
N GLU A 330 16.66 -0.10 -19.53
CA GLU A 330 16.76 -1.34 -18.75
C GLU A 330 15.54 -1.48 -17.84
N ILE A 331 15.18 -0.43 -17.09
CA ILE A 331 13.99 -0.43 -16.21
C ILE A 331 12.73 -0.67 -17.03
N ALA A 332 12.54 0.05 -18.14
CA ALA A 332 11.37 -0.12 -19.01
C ALA A 332 11.29 -1.53 -19.63
N ARG A 333 12.43 -2.14 -19.95
CA ARG A 333 12.52 -3.52 -20.46
C ARG A 333 12.11 -4.51 -19.38
N SER A 334 12.62 -4.38 -18.16
CA SER A 334 12.29 -5.23 -17.02
C SER A 334 10.77 -5.24 -16.75
N GLU A 335 10.17 -4.06 -16.58
CA GLU A 335 8.74 -3.91 -16.33
C GLU A 335 7.88 -4.49 -17.45
N ARG A 336 8.27 -4.26 -18.70
CA ARG A 336 7.56 -4.79 -19.87
C ARG A 336 7.66 -6.31 -19.96
N MET A 337 8.80 -6.91 -19.63
CA MET A 337 8.99 -8.36 -19.61
C MET A 337 8.08 -9.01 -18.56
N ALA A 338 8.12 -8.54 -17.32
CA ALA A 338 7.27 -9.06 -16.25
C ALA A 338 5.76 -8.97 -16.59
N TRP A 339 5.32 -7.85 -17.17
CA TRP A 339 3.93 -7.68 -17.61
C TRP A 339 3.52 -8.64 -18.72
N ARG A 340 4.45 -9.02 -19.59
CA ARG A 340 4.22 -9.94 -20.71
C ARG A 340 4.36 -11.42 -20.35
N GLY A 341 4.65 -11.75 -19.09
CA GLY A 341 4.80 -13.13 -18.64
C GLY A 341 6.24 -13.65 -18.71
N PHE A 342 7.24 -12.78 -18.87
CA PHE A 342 8.66 -13.14 -18.94
C PHE A 342 9.43 -12.63 -17.73
N HIS A 343 10.54 -13.28 -17.41
CA HIS A 343 11.46 -12.89 -16.34
C HIS A 343 12.67 -12.18 -16.93
N ALA A 344 12.94 -10.96 -16.48
CA ALA A 344 14.11 -10.21 -16.90
C ALA A 344 15.39 -10.87 -16.32
N ASP A 345 16.44 -10.97 -17.13
CA ASP A 345 17.76 -11.44 -16.66
C ASP A 345 18.42 -10.40 -15.74
N GLU A 346 18.23 -9.12 -16.08
CA GLU A 346 18.63 -7.96 -15.30
C GLU A 346 17.40 -7.22 -14.82
N PRO A 347 16.74 -7.69 -13.73
CA PRO A 347 15.50 -7.08 -13.26
C PRO A 347 15.73 -5.69 -12.67
N PHE A 348 14.74 -4.82 -12.77
CA PHE A 348 14.66 -3.66 -11.91
C PHE A 348 14.41 -4.14 -10.47
N VAL A 349 15.27 -3.74 -9.55
CA VAL A 349 15.23 -4.18 -8.14
C VAL A 349 15.10 -2.98 -7.22
N LEU A 350 14.10 -3.04 -6.34
CA LEU A 350 13.97 -2.09 -5.23
C LEU A 350 14.61 -2.72 -3.99
N VAL A 351 15.57 -2.01 -3.42
CA VAL A 351 16.30 -2.43 -2.23
C VAL A 351 15.95 -1.51 -1.07
N VAL A 352 15.75 -2.06 0.13
CA VAL A 352 15.53 -1.29 1.36
C VAL A 352 16.46 -1.78 2.47
N GLN A 353 17.12 -0.84 3.14
CA GLN A 353 18.14 -1.09 4.16
C GLN A 353 17.76 -0.43 5.50
N PRO A 354 16.73 -0.94 6.20
CA PRO A 354 16.14 -0.25 7.35
C PRO A 354 17.08 -0.17 8.55
N SER A 355 17.96 -1.15 8.74
CA SER A 355 18.92 -1.20 9.86
C SER A 355 20.04 -0.16 9.79
N LEU A 356 20.20 0.57 8.68
CA LEU A 356 21.09 1.73 8.63
C LEU A 356 20.55 2.93 9.44
N PHE A 357 19.25 2.94 9.72
CA PHE A 357 18.55 4.06 10.37
C PHE A 357 17.88 3.64 11.67
N ASP A 358 17.67 2.34 11.87
CA ASP A 358 16.99 1.74 13.02
C ASP A 358 17.83 0.57 13.57
N ASP A 359 18.55 0.82 14.64
CA ASP A 359 19.43 -0.13 15.33
C ASP A 359 18.68 -1.30 15.96
N SER A 360 17.38 -1.17 16.17
CA SER A 360 16.54 -2.24 16.72
C SER A 360 16.26 -3.38 15.72
N ARG A 361 16.68 -3.24 14.45
CA ARG A 361 16.36 -4.18 13.36
C ARG A 361 17.31 -5.37 13.25
N ALA A 362 18.50 -5.28 13.84
CA ALA A 362 19.51 -6.33 13.81
C ALA A 362 20.41 -6.26 15.06
N PRO A 363 21.12 -7.35 15.41
CA PRO A 363 22.15 -7.31 16.43
C PRO A 363 23.24 -6.30 16.11
N ALA A 364 23.94 -5.78 17.13
CA ALA A 364 25.00 -4.78 16.99
C ALA A 364 26.04 -5.16 15.90
N GLY A 365 26.32 -4.23 15.01
CA GLY A 365 27.26 -4.45 13.88
C GLY A 365 26.74 -5.38 12.78
N LYS A 366 25.49 -5.80 12.84
CA LYS A 366 24.78 -6.57 11.80
C LYS A 366 23.71 -5.75 11.15
N HIS A 367 23.22 -6.21 9.98
CA HIS A 367 22.24 -5.46 9.21
C HIS A 367 21.13 -6.36 8.65
N THR A 368 19.95 -5.78 8.46
CA THR A 368 18.88 -6.33 7.64
C THR A 368 18.85 -5.64 6.30
N LEU A 369 18.61 -6.41 5.27
CA LEU A 369 18.32 -5.92 3.93
C LEU A 369 17.11 -6.67 3.39
N TRP A 370 16.28 -6.01 2.59
CA TRP A 370 15.36 -6.71 1.73
C TRP A 370 15.28 -6.05 0.36
N ALA A 371 14.94 -6.84 -0.63
CA ALA A 371 14.71 -6.35 -1.97
C ALA A 371 13.59 -7.12 -2.65
N TYR A 372 13.00 -6.52 -3.68
CA TYR A 372 12.09 -7.23 -4.56
C TYR A 372 12.25 -6.75 -6.01
N CYS A 373 11.87 -7.63 -6.92
CA CYS A 373 11.67 -7.30 -8.32
C CYS A 373 10.24 -7.65 -8.75
N HIS A 374 9.82 -7.10 -9.88
CA HIS A 374 8.53 -7.44 -10.47
C HIS A 374 8.66 -8.70 -11.35
N VAL A 375 7.68 -9.60 -11.19
CA VAL A 375 7.59 -10.87 -11.92
C VAL A 375 6.19 -11.03 -12.51
N PRO A 376 5.99 -11.96 -13.45
CA PRO A 376 4.65 -12.31 -13.92
C PRO A 376 3.72 -12.64 -12.77
N HIS A 377 2.44 -12.33 -12.91
CA HIS A 377 1.40 -12.65 -11.94
C HIS A 377 1.42 -14.15 -11.59
N GLY A 378 1.55 -14.47 -10.31
CA GLY A 378 1.59 -15.85 -9.84
C GLY A 378 2.83 -16.65 -10.23
N SER A 379 3.93 -15.97 -10.60
CA SER A 379 5.18 -16.62 -10.98
C SER A 379 5.72 -17.54 -9.88
N GLU A 380 6.23 -18.69 -10.29
CA GLU A 380 6.97 -19.66 -9.45
C GLU A 380 8.47 -19.67 -9.73
N PHE A 381 8.92 -18.83 -10.68
CA PHE A 381 10.33 -18.75 -11.06
C PHE A 381 11.17 -18.12 -9.95
N ASP A 382 12.29 -18.75 -9.61
CA ASP A 382 13.24 -18.24 -8.61
C ASP A 382 14.10 -17.12 -9.18
N MET A 383 13.93 -15.91 -8.66
CA MET A 383 14.69 -14.72 -9.06
C MET A 383 15.90 -14.44 -8.16
N THR A 384 16.21 -15.31 -7.20
CA THR A 384 17.26 -15.08 -6.18
C THR A 384 18.58 -14.69 -6.82
N GLU A 385 19.09 -15.51 -7.73
CA GLU A 385 20.37 -15.26 -8.40
C GLU A 385 20.37 -13.94 -9.17
N ARG A 386 19.29 -13.64 -9.88
CA ARG A 386 19.17 -12.40 -10.68
C ARG A 386 19.12 -11.14 -9.83
N ILE A 387 18.41 -11.20 -8.69
CA ILE A 387 18.36 -10.07 -7.73
C ILE A 387 19.73 -9.87 -7.08
N GLU A 388 20.37 -10.95 -6.61
CA GLU A 388 21.69 -10.85 -5.99
C GLU A 388 22.75 -10.38 -6.97
N SER A 389 22.69 -10.80 -8.23
CA SER A 389 23.57 -10.30 -9.31
C SER A 389 23.38 -8.81 -9.56
N GLN A 390 22.14 -8.32 -9.52
CA GLN A 390 21.91 -6.88 -9.65
C GLN A 390 22.43 -6.10 -8.45
N ILE A 391 22.33 -6.62 -7.23
CA ILE A 391 22.93 -5.95 -6.06
C ILE A 391 24.46 -5.97 -6.18
N GLU A 392 25.05 -7.11 -6.54
CA GLU A 392 26.50 -7.27 -6.71
C GLU A 392 27.07 -6.33 -7.81
N ARG A 393 26.32 -6.04 -8.88
CA ARG A 393 26.67 -5.08 -9.94
C ARG A 393 27.01 -3.70 -9.38
N PHE A 394 26.21 -3.22 -8.40
CA PHE A 394 26.36 -1.89 -7.80
C PHE A 394 27.06 -1.91 -6.44
N ALA A 395 27.16 -3.08 -5.82
CA ALA A 395 27.78 -3.29 -4.51
C ALA A 395 28.64 -4.55 -4.50
N PRO A 396 29.84 -4.53 -5.16
CA PRO A 396 30.72 -5.68 -5.24
C PRO A 396 31.13 -6.19 -3.85
N GLY A 397 31.00 -7.48 -3.62
CA GLY A 397 31.26 -8.13 -2.34
C GLY A 397 30.00 -8.27 -1.44
N PHE A 398 28.82 -7.85 -1.92
CA PHE A 398 27.57 -8.00 -1.20
C PHE A 398 27.30 -9.46 -0.79
N ARG A 399 27.51 -10.42 -1.70
CA ARG A 399 27.27 -11.85 -1.45
C ARG A 399 28.10 -12.40 -0.28
N ALA A 400 29.31 -11.89 -0.10
CA ALA A 400 30.17 -12.29 1.02
C ALA A 400 29.66 -11.82 2.39
N SER A 401 28.76 -10.82 2.43
CA SER A 401 28.16 -10.33 3.66
C SER A 401 26.91 -11.12 4.10
N ILE A 402 26.38 -12.01 3.26
CA ILE A 402 25.13 -12.73 3.53
C ILE A 402 25.36 -13.80 4.60
N LEU A 403 24.65 -13.68 5.72
CA LEU A 403 24.61 -14.68 6.80
C LEU A 403 23.46 -15.68 6.58
N ALA A 404 22.30 -15.17 6.18
CA ALA A 404 21.13 -15.97 5.87
C ALA A 404 20.19 -15.18 4.95
N ARG A 405 19.36 -15.92 4.21
CA ARG A 405 18.32 -15.33 3.34
C ARG A 405 16.98 -16.01 3.54
N HIS A 406 15.91 -15.27 3.27
CA HIS A 406 14.56 -15.78 3.18
C HIS A 406 13.94 -15.35 1.85
N VAL A 407 13.26 -16.30 1.18
CA VAL A 407 12.61 -16.09 -0.11
C VAL A 407 11.11 -15.98 0.08
N SER A 408 10.50 -14.96 -0.48
CA SER A 408 9.05 -14.80 -0.55
C SER A 408 8.60 -14.73 -2.02
N THR A 409 8.19 -15.87 -2.55
CA THR A 409 7.59 -15.96 -3.89
C THR A 409 6.20 -15.30 -3.92
N PRO A 410 5.62 -15.01 -5.11
CA PRO A 410 4.22 -14.60 -5.23
C PRO A 410 3.23 -15.48 -4.47
N ALA A 411 3.42 -16.79 -4.48
CA ALA A 411 2.59 -17.75 -3.75
C ALA A 411 2.75 -17.60 -2.23
N GLU A 412 3.99 -17.43 -1.74
CA GLU A 412 4.27 -17.21 -0.32
C GLU A 412 3.67 -15.88 0.16
N LEU A 413 3.80 -14.80 -0.62
CA LEU A 413 3.18 -13.52 -0.31
C LEU A 413 1.66 -13.64 -0.20
N GLN A 414 1.00 -14.33 -1.15
CA GLN A 414 -0.44 -14.58 -1.11
C GLN A 414 -0.84 -15.46 0.08
N ARG A 415 -0.05 -16.48 0.41
CA ARG A 415 -0.32 -17.34 1.57
C ARG A 415 -0.29 -16.58 2.89
N ARG A 416 0.66 -15.64 3.05
CA ARG A 416 0.79 -14.78 4.23
C ARG A 416 -0.26 -13.69 4.31
N ASN A 417 -0.70 -13.20 3.15
CA ASN A 417 -1.73 -12.19 3.05
C ASN A 417 -2.56 -12.45 1.78
N ALA A 418 -3.74 -13.00 1.97
CA ALA A 418 -4.65 -13.39 0.89
C ALA A 418 -5.08 -12.22 -0.03
N ASN A 419 -4.84 -10.96 0.38
CA ASN A 419 -5.04 -9.79 -0.46
C ASN A 419 -3.96 -9.63 -1.55
N LEU A 420 -2.79 -10.28 -1.41
CA LEU A 420 -1.69 -10.23 -2.37
C LEU A 420 -1.85 -11.29 -3.45
N VAL A 421 -2.96 -11.24 -4.18
CA VAL A 421 -3.34 -12.27 -5.18
C VAL A 421 -2.30 -12.38 -6.27
N GLY A 422 -1.68 -13.56 -6.43
CA GLY A 422 -0.60 -13.80 -7.38
C GLY A 422 0.66 -12.95 -7.13
N GLY A 423 0.85 -12.45 -5.90
CA GLY A 423 1.94 -11.57 -5.52
C GLY A 423 1.71 -10.08 -5.83
N ASP A 424 0.53 -9.70 -6.31
CA ASP A 424 0.20 -8.29 -6.56
C ASP A 424 0.10 -7.50 -5.26
N ILE A 425 1.06 -6.63 -5.01
CA ILE A 425 1.15 -5.80 -3.80
C ILE A 425 0.33 -4.50 -3.87
N ASN A 426 -0.26 -4.17 -5.04
CA ASN A 426 -1.08 -2.97 -5.25
C ASN A 426 -2.58 -3.21 -5.05
N GLY A 427 -2.99 -4.47 -4.81
CA GLY A 427 -4.40 -4.85 -4.68
C GLY A 427 -5.20 -4.69 -5.97
N GLY A 428 -4.53 -4.81 -7.12
CA GLY A 428 -5.07 -4.75 -8.48
C GLY A 428 -4.26 -3.89 -9.42
N ALA A 429 -4.16 -4.28 -10.69
CA ALA A 429 -3.41 -3.56 -11.71
C ALA A 429 -3.87 -2.10 -11.81
N PRO A 430 -2.98 -1.09 -11.66
CA PRO A 430 -3.36 0.31 -11.65
C PRO A 430 -3.52 0.88 -13.07
N THR A 431 -4.21 0.14 -13.96
CA THR A 431 -4.58 0.65 -15.28
C THR A 431 -5.53 1.84 -15.15
N LEU A 432 -5.55 2.76 -16.12
CA LEU A 432 -6.40 3.97 -16.08
C LEU A 432 -7.86 3.65 -15.77
N ARG A 433 -8.40 2.58 -16.36
CA ARG A 433 -9.78 2.15 -16.09
C ARG A 433 -9.97 1.77 -14.62
N GLN A 434 -9.02 0.99 -14.04
CA GLN A 434 -9.13 0.57 -12.65
C GLN A 434 -8.78 1.67 -11.66
N LEU A 435 -7.95 2.64 -12.01
CA LEU A 435 -7.72 3.80 -11.16
C LEU A 435 -9.01 4.61 -10.92
N LEU A 436 -9.89 4.68 -11.95
CA LEU A 436 -11.14 5.44 -11.86
C LEU A 436 -12.32 4.62 -11.31
N PHE A 437 -12.40 3.32 -11.64
CA PHE A 437 -13.58 2.48 -11.40
C PHE A 437 -13.25 1.14 -10.72
N ARG A 438 -12.46 1.18 -9.64
CA ARG A 438 -12.09 -0.03 -8.91
C ARG A 438 -12.97 -0.26 -7.67
N PRO A 439 -13.38 -1.49 -7.34
CA PRO A 439 -13.34 -2.67 -8.24
C PRO A 439 -14.47 -2.62 -9.27
N THR A 440 -15.47 -1.75 -9.08
CA THR A 440 -16.59 -1.47 -9.97
C THR A 440 -16.95 0.01 -9.89
N ARG A 441 -17.93 0.49 -10.68
CA ARG A 441 -18.44 1.86 -10.60
C ARG A 441 -19.11 2.20 -9.25
N ARG A 442 -19.41 1.20 -8.42
CA ARG A 442 -19.94 1.42 -7.06
C ARG A 442 -18.87 1.78 -6.04
N LEU A 443 -17.60 1.67 -6.43
CA LEU A 443 -16.42 1.94 -5.60
C LEU A 443 -16.42 1.10 -4.32
N TYR A 444 -16.89 1.64 -3.21
CA TYR A 444 -16.88 0.99 -1.91
C TYR A 444 -18.16 0.20 -1.60
N SER A 445 -19.31 0.58 -2.16
CA SER A 445 -20.59 -0.07 -1.87
C SER A 445 -20.82 -1.30 -2.73
N THR A 446 -21.63 -2.22 -2.23
CA THR A 446 -22.15 -3.36 -3.00
C THR A 446 -23.66 -3.22 -3.25
N PRO A 447 -24.26 -4.09 -4.08
CA PRO A 447 -25.72 -4.14 -4.20
C PRO A 447 -26.43 -4.63 -2.93
N SER A 448 -25.70 -5.30 -2.01
CA SER A 448 -26.25 -5.78 -0.74
C SER A 448 -26.21 -4.64 0.28
N PRO A 449 -27.36 -4.21 0.83
CA PRO A 449 -27.39 -3.16 1.85
C PRO A 449 -26.51 -3.50 3.05
N GLY A 450 -25.79 -2.49 3.57
CA GLY A 450 -24.91 -2.65 4.72
C GLY A 450 -23.59 -3.39 4.45
N LEU A 451 -23.31 -3.82 3.22
CA LEU A 451 -22.08 -4.52 2.85
C LEU A 451 -21.17 -3.63 1.98
N TYR A 452 -19.93 -3.42 2.42
CA TYR A 452 -18.96 -2.55 1.77
C TYR A 452 -17.62 -3.27 1.59
N ILE A 453 -16.84 -2.85 0.57
CA ILE A 453 -15.44 -3.22 0.38
C ILE A 453 -14.56 -2.00 0.70
N CYS A 454 -13.48 -2.21 1.44
CA CYS A 454 -12.64 -1.11 1.94
C CYS A 454 -11.12 -1.35 1.75
N SER A 455 -10.73 -2.38 1.01
CA SER A 455 -9.34 -2.72 0.73
C SER A 455 -8.68 -1.81 -0.32
N SER A 456 -7.38 -2.00 -0.55
CA SER A 456 -6.63 -1.35 -1.63
C SER A 456 -7.19 -1.63 -3.04
N SER A 457 -8.11 -2.58 -3.18
CA SER A 457 -8.89 -2.78 -4.41
C SER A 457 -9.97 -1.72 -4.64
N THR A 458 -10.10 -0.72 -3.76
CA THR A 458 -10.98 0.47 -3.88
C THR A 458 -10.15 1.74 -4.04
N PRO A 459 -10.73 2.88 -4.45
CA PRO A 459 -9.98 4.14 -4.50
C PRO A 459 -9.47 4.57 -3.10
N PRO A 460 -8.33 5.25 -3.03
CA PRO A 460 -7.46 5.68 -4.11
C PRO A 460 -6.57 4.56 -4.66
N GLY A 461 -6.52 3.38 -4.06
CA GLY A 461 -5.77 2.25 -4.54
C GLY A 461 -4.67 1.78 -3.60
N GLY A 462 -3.58 1.24 -4.18
CA GLY A 462 -2.44 0.72 -3.44
C GLY A 462 -1.65 1.79 -2.69
N GLY A 463 -0.93 1.35 -1.68
CA GLY A 463 -0.15 2.19 -0.78
C GLY A 463 -0.66 2.14 0.66
N VAL A 464 0.25 2.40 1.61
CA VAL A 464 -0.10 2.43 3.03
C VAL A 464 -0.53 3.85 3.40
N HIS A 465 -1.83 4.10 3.38
CA HIS A 465 -2.41 5.41 3.68
C HIS A 465 -3.75 5.35 4.43
N GLY A 466 -4.39 4.16 4.54
CA GLY A 466 -5.68 3.98 5.23
C GLY A 466 -6.90 4.64 4.56
N MET A 467 -6.70 5.36 3.44
CA MET A 467 -7.77 6.16 2.83
C MET A 467 -8.87 5.33 2.19
N CYS A 468 -8.58 4.09 1.72
CA CYS A 468 -9.63 3.21 1.21
C CYS A 468 -10.63 2.89 2.32
N GLY A 469 -10.14 2.49 3.50
CA GLY A 469 -10.93 2.23 4.69
C GLY A 469 -11.68 3.48 5.18
N TYR A 470 -10.98 4.60 5.26
CA TYR A 470 -11.55 5.89 5.66
C TYR A 470 -12.77 6.29 4.80
N HIS A 471 -12.62 6.26 3.49
CA HIS A 471 -13.70 6.66 2.58
C HIS A 471 -14.86 5.65 2.58
N ALA A 472 -14.57 4.36 2.63
CA ALA A 472 -15.59 3.31 2.72
C ALA A 472 -16.43 3.46 4.00
N ALA A 473 -15.78 3.64 5.15
CA ALA A 473 -16.46 3.83 6.44
C ALA A 473 -17.31 5.11 6.47
N ARG A 474 -16.79 6.23 5.94
CA ARG A 474 -17.56 7.47 5.84
C ARG A 474 -18.79 7.33 4.93
N LEU A 475 -18.67 6.56 3.84
CA LEU A 475 -19.83 6.27 3.00
C LEU A 475 -20.86 5.42 3.76
N ALA A 476 -20.40 4.37 4.44
CA ALA A 476 -21.25 3.48 5.21
C ALA A 476 -21.99 4.21 6.34
N LEU A 477 -21.30 5.09 7.09
CA LEU A 477 -21.91 5.94 8.12
C LEU A 477 -23.04 6.81 7.54
N ARG A 478 -22.78 7.47 6.41
CA ARG A 478 -23.80 8.31 5.77
C ARG A 478 -25.03 7.51 5.36
N GLN A 479 -24.84 6.35 4.71
CA GLN A 479 -25.94 5.54 4.21
C GLN A 479 -26.72 4.82 5.32
N ALA A 480 -26.06 4.39 6.39
CA ALA A 480 -26.70 3.58 7.41
C ALA A 480 -27.26 4.39 8.60
N PHE A 481 -26.67 5.56 8.92
CA PHE A 481 -27.00 6.27 10.15
C PHE A 481 -27.42 7.74 9.94
N LEU A 482 -27.13 8.35 8.78
CA LEU A 482 -27.43 9.77 8.53
C LEU A 482 -28.57 10.01 7.51
N THR A 483 -28.96 9.00 6.72
CA THR A 483 -30.20 9.09 5.96
C THR A 483 -31.36 9.00 6.96
N LYS A 484 -32.26 10.02 6.99
CA LYS A 484 -33.53 9.95 7.74
C LYS A 484 -34.23 8.66 7.33
N PRO A 485 -34.85 7.91 8.29
CA PRO A 485 -35.76 6.84 7.92
C PRO A 485 -36.83 7.44 7.01
N GLU A 486 -37.10 6.81 5.87
CA GLU A 486 -38.34 7.07 5.14
C GLU A 486 -39.47 6.94 6.13
N VAL A 487 -40.25 8.02 6.29
CA VAL A 487 -41.49 8.02 7.06
C VAL A 487 -42.33 6.96 6.38
N ALA A 488 -42.54 5.83 7.05
CA ALA A 488 -43.55 4.89 6.65
C ALA A 488 -44.89 5.69 6.60
N ASN A 489 -45.47 5.75 5.43
CA ASN A 489 -46.78 6.32 5.23
C ASN A 489 -47.80 5.53 6.09
N GLU A 490 -48.03 5.99 7.32
CA GLU A 490 -49.28 5.76 8.06
C GLU A 490 -50.31 6.73 7.50
N SER A 491 -50.91 6.37 6.40
CA SER A 491 -52.14 7.01 5.93
C SER A 491 -52.93 5.99 5.13
N ASN A 492 -53.68 5.15 5.87
CA ASN A 492 -54.95 4.58 5.40
C ASN A 492 -55.59 3.76 6.54
N GLU A 493 -56.10 4.46 7.56
CA GLU A 493 -57.23 3.96 8.36
C GLU A 493 -57.94 5.16 8.99
N ALA A 494 -58.76 5.82 8.21
CA ALA A 494 -59.85 6.64 8.71
C ALA A 494 -60.71 7.07 7.54
N ASN A 495 -61.62 6.19 7.10
CA ASN A 495 -62.89 6.56 6.54
C ASN A 495 -63.71 5.30 6.19
N SER A 496 -64.29 4.69 7.21
CA SER A 496 -65.55 3.90 7.05
C SER A 496 -66.37 4.05 8.30
N SER A 497 -67.15 5.13 8.37
CA SER A 497 -68.34 5.23 9.15
C SER A 497 -69.00 6.62 8.86
N ILE A 498 -69.84 6.68 7.89
CA ILE A 498 -71.22 7.24 7.92
C ILE A 498 -71.89 6.92 6.58
#